data_ef2056975a6c49bfb6a4d7929ce95925
#
_entry.id   ef2056975a6c49bfb6a4d7929ce95925
#
_cell.length_a   1.000
_cell.length_b   1.000
_cell.length_c   1.000
_cell.angle_alpha   90.00
_cell.angle_beta   90.00
_cell.angle_gamma   90.00
#
_symmetry.space_group_name_H-M   'P 1'
#
loop_
_entity.id
_entity.type
_entity.pdbx_description
1 polymer ?
#
loop_
_entity_poly.entity_id
_entity_poly.type
_entity_poly.pdbx_seq_one_letter_code
_entity_poly.pdbx_strand_id
1 'polypeptide(L)'
;MSRTPPTVFIVDDDADVRRALARLLCAARYVTRSFGSAAEFLAHHDPTVPGCLLLDLAMPDQSGLDVQSTLVEADCHRPIVFLSGHGSIAESVIAMRAGAVNFLTKPVENEELLGAVEEALRMDEEQRRATGLRQIVQERIATLTPREREVLAHVVEGRMNKQIAGDLGTVLKTIKVHRARVMHKMRVRSLAQLVKLIAASGVVLDRPARSSELPSDVKYSAPISSGGSSHSIGGVAHW
;
A
#
# COMPACT_ATOMS: atom_id res chain seq x y z
N MET A 1 -5.98 13.80 21.04
CA MET A 1 -6.24 14.34 19.69
C MET A 1 -7.69 14.02 19.37
N SER A 2 -8.52 15.05 19.18
CA SER A 2 -9.94 14.86 18.83
C SER A 2 -10.01 14.21 17.45
N ARG A 3 -10.54 13.00 17.34
CA ARG A 3 -10.73 12.33 16.04
C ARG A 3 -11.88 13.07 15.35
N THR A 4 -11.62 13.61 14.16
CA THR A 4 -12.67 14.13 13.29
C THR A 4 -13.66 12.99 13.01
N PRO A 5 -14.98 13.19 13.29
CA PRO A 5 -15.96 12.14 13.01
C PRO A 5 -15.98 11.83 11.50
N PRO A 6 -16.20 10.56 11.13
CA PRO A 6 -16.28 10.20 9.73
C PRO A 6 -17.49 10.85 9.07
N THR A 7 -17.31 11.29 7.83
CA THR A 7 -18.32 12.00 7.04
C THR A 7 -18.82 11.11 5.91
N VAL A 8 -20.13 11.01 5.73
CA VAL A 8 -20.74 10.40 4.55
C VAL A 8 -20.97 11.49 3.52
N PHE A 9 -20.23 11.42 2.42
CA PHE A 9 -20.38 12.33 1.29
C PHE A 9 -21.47 11.78 0.38
N ILE A 10 -22.45 12.61 0.00
CA ILE A 10 -23.58 12.23 -0.85
C ILE A 10 -23.44 13.01 -2.14
N VAL A 11 -23.37 12.33 -3.28
CA VAL A 11 -23.31 12.96 -4.60
C VAL A 11 -24.42 12.36 -5.46
N ASP A 12 -25.38 13.19 -5.82
CA ASP A 12 -26.57 12.81 -6.58
C ASP A 12 -27.14 14.11 -7.20
N ASP A 13 -27.62 14.12 -8.42
CA ASP A 13 -28.18 15.32 -9.07
C ASP A 13 -29.60 15.63 -8.60
N ASP A 14 -30.33 14.63 -8.10
CA ASP A 14 -31.68 14.81 -7.54
C ASP A 14 -31.62 15.38 -6.11
N ALA A 15 -32.11 16.62 -5.95
CA ALA A 15 -32.15 17.30 -4.66
C ALA A 15 -33.05 16.62 -3.62
N ASP A 16 -34.12 15.94 -4.05
CA ASP A 16 -35.03 15.25 -3.15
C ASP A 16 -34.39 13.98 -2.60
N VAL A 17 -33.70 13.22 -3.46
CA VAL A 17 -32.92 12.04 -3.06
C VAL A 17 -31.82 12.45 -2.08
N ARG A 18 -31.04 13.49 -2.38
CA ARG A 18 -30.01 14.00 -1.47
C ARG A 18 -30.56 14.36 -0.10
N ARG A 19 -31.71 15.06 -0.06
CA ARG A 19 -32.36 15.43 1.20
C ARG A 19 -32.86 14.22 1.99
N ALA A 20 -33.44 13.25 1.32
CA ALA A 20 -33.91 12.01 1.95
C ALA A 20 -32.76 11.21 2.56
N LEU A 21 -31.68 11.01 1.80
CA LEU A 21 -30.47 10.32 2.26
C LEU A 21 -29.82 11.04 3.44
N ALA A 22 -29.67 12.38 3.36
CA ALA A 22 -29.11 13.16 4.46
C ALA A 22 -29.95 13.08 5.73
N ARG A 23 -31.28 13.12 5.64
CA ARG A 23 -32.15 12.94 6.80
C ARG A 23 -32.01 11.57 7.45
N LEU A 24 -32.01 10.51 6.65
CA LEU A 24 -31.84 9.13 7.14
C LEU A 24 -30.50 8.96 7.87
N LEU A 25 -29.43 9.42 7.24
CA LEU A 25 -28.08 9.31 7.81
C LEU A 25 -27.89 10.18 9.05
N CYS A 26 -28.43 11.40 9.07
CA CYS A 26 -28.43 12.24 10.26
C CYS A 26 -29.24 11.64 11.40
N ALA A 27 -30.38 11.00 11.12
CA ALA A 27 -31.16 10.25 12.13
C ALA A 27 -30.35 9.07 12.71
N ALA A 28 -29.53 8.43 11.90
CA ALA A 28 -28.55 7.40 12.31
C ALA A 28 -27.26 7.98 12.92
N ARG A 29 -27.20 9.29 13.16
CA ARG A 29 -26.08 10.03 13.78
C ARG A 29 -24.80 10.10 12.95
N TYR A 30 -24.87 9.92 11.65
CA TYR A 30 -23.74 10.19 10.75
C TYR A 30 -23.65 11.68 10.41
N VAL A 31 -22.41 12.17 10.25
CA VAL A 31 -22.15 13.49 9.68
C VAL A 31 -22.25 13.38 8.17
N THR A 32 -22.99 14.28 7.51
CA THR A 32 -23.18 14.23 6.06
C THR A 32 -22.73 15.52 5.38
N ARG A 33 -22.25 15.41 4.16
CA ARG A 33 -22.02 16.52 3.23
C ARG A 33 -22.60 16.13 1.87
N SER A 34 -23.43 17.00 1.29
CA SER A 34 -24.13 16.70 0.05
C SER A 34 -23.67 17.62 -1.07
N PHE A 35 -23.59 17.09 -2.29
CA PHE A 35 -23.17 17.77 -3.51
C PHE A 35 -24.14 17.44 -4.63
N GLY A 36 -24.47 18.44 -5.45
CA GLY A 36 -25.44 18.31 -6.54
C GLY A 36 -24.81 17.81 -7.85
N SER A 37 -23.50 17.69 -7.92
CA SER A 37 -22.79 17.19 -9.11
C SER A 37 -21.43 16.58 -8.76
N ALA A 38 -20.92 15.77 -9.67
CA ALA A 38 -19.56 15.24 -9.60
C ALA A 38 -18.50 16.36 -9.54
N ALA A 39 -18.65 17.39 -10.36
CA ALA A 39 -17.73 18.52 -10.42
C ALA A 39 -17.67 19.28 -9.09
N GLU A 40 -18.83 19.54 -8.45
CA GLU A 40 -18.89 20.18 -7.14
C GLU A 40 -18.19 19.34 -6.08
N PHE A 41 -18.43 18.04 -6.06
CA PHE A 41 -17.75 17.12 -5.13
C PHE A 41 -16.24 17.13 -5.33
N LEU A 42 -15.76 16.91 -6.55
CA LEU A 42 -14.33 16.85 -6.86
C LEU A 42 -13.59 18.16 -6.52
N ALA A 43 -14.25 19.31 -6.72
CA ALA A 43 -13.68 20.62 -6.38
C ALA A 43 -13.57 20.89 -4.87
N HIS A 44 -14.44 20.29 -4.05
CA HIS A 44 -14.51 20.56 -2.60
C HIS A 44 -14.16 19.35 -1.73
N HIS A 45 -13.83 18.23 -2.35
CA HIS A 45 -13.47 17.01 -1.66
C HIS A 45 -12.08 17.13 -1.02
N ASP A 46 -12.02 16.82 0.27
CA ASP A 46 -10.78 16.73 1.02
C ASP A 46 -10.49 15.25 1.35
N PRO A 47 -9.44 14.64 0.77
CA PRO A 47 -9.08 13.25 1.02
C PRO A 47 -8.65 12.99 2.47
N THR A 48 -8.26 14.02 3.22
CA THR A 48 -7.82 13.89 4.61
C THR A 48 -8.97 13.67 5.59
N VAL A 49 -10.19 14.14 5.24
CA VAL A 49 -11.40 13.93 6.05
C VAL A 49 -11.81 12.45 5.95
N PRO A 50 -11.91 11.72 7.10
CA PRO A 50 -12.34 10.33 7.08
C PRO A 50 -13.79 10.20 6.62
N GLY A 51 -14.14 9.09 5.96
CA GLY A 51 -15.51 8.82 5.53
C GLY A 51 -15.62 8.06 4.23
N CYS A 52 -16.87 7.88 3.78
CA CYS A 52 -17.22 7.18 2.55
C CYS A 52 -18.04 8.07 1.61
N LEU A 53 -18.21 7.62 0.37
CA LEU A 53 -18.96 8.29 -0.68
C LEU A 53 -20.17 7.46 -1.06
N LEU A 54 -21.36 8.04 -0.94
CA LEU A 54 -22.58 7.58 -1.61
C LEU A 54 -22.69 8.33 -2.93
N LEU A 55 -22.66 7.61 -4.03
CA LEU A 55 -22.51 8.18 -5.35
C LEU A 55 -23.59 7.68 -6.29
N ASP A 56 -24.37 8.60 -6.82
CA ASP A 56 -25.28 8.25 -7.91
C ASP A 56 -24.48 7.85 -9.15
N LEU A 57 -24.96 6.82 -9.82
CA LEU A 57 -24.32 6.31 -11.02
C LEU A 57 -24.61 7.20 -12.24
N ALA A 58 -25.86 7.66 -12.38
CA ALA A 58 -26.37 8.31 -13.57
C ALA A 58 -26.60 9.80 -13.31
N MET A 59 -25.54 10.61 -13.45
CA MET A 59 -25.63 12.07 -13.37
C MET A 59 -25.46 12.70 -14.76
N PRO A 60 -26.09 13.87 -15.04
CA PRO A 60 -26.12 14.44 -16.37
C PRO A 60 -24.77 14.76 -17.01
N ASP A 61 -23.82 15.28 -16.19
CA ASP A 61 -22.56 15.82 -16.72
C ASP A 61 -21.40 14.80 -16.66
N GLN A 62 -21.43 13.88 -15.70
CA GLN A 62 -20.36 12.93 -15.47
C GLN A 62 -20.92 11.71 -14.72
N SER A 63 -20.66 10.51 -15.21
CA SER A 63 -21.12 9.30 -14.55
C SER A 63 -20.39 9.05 -13.21
N GLY A 64 -21.04 8.34 -12.30
CA GLY A 64 -20.38 7.95 -11.06
C GLY A 64 -19.13 7.08 -11.29
N LEU A 65 -19.05 6.31 -12.37
CA LEU A 65 -17.87 5.54 -12.75
C LEU A 65 -16.69 6.45 -13.13
N ASP A 66 -16.96 7.58 -13.78
CA ASP A 66 -15.91 8.56 -14.11
C ASP A 66 -15.35 9.21 -12.85
N VAL A 67 -16.21 9.50 -11.85
CA VAL A 67 -15.78 9.99 -10.54
C VAL A 67 -14.89 8.96 -9.83
N GLN A 68 -15.30 7.69 -9.84
CA GLN A 68 -14.49 6.62 -9.28
C GLN A 68 -13.11 6.55 -9.94
N SER A 69 -13.06 6.59 -11.27
CA SER A 69 -11.80 6.58 -12.03
C SER A 69 -10.91 7.78 -11.67
N THR A 70 -11.48 8.99 -11.58
CA THR A 70 -10.76 10.21 -11.18
C THR A 70 -10.17 10.08 -9.77
N LEU A 71 -10.93 9.52 -8.82
CA LEU A 71 -10.43 9.29 -7.46
C LEU A 71 -9.29 8.27 -7.42
N VAL A 72 -9.38 7.19 -8.21
CA VAL A 72 -8.32 6.17 -8.32
C VAL A 72 -7.06 6.78 -8.94
N GLU A 73 -7.16 7.56 -10.01
CA GLU A 73 -6.03 8.25 -10.63
C GLU A 73 -5.35 9.26 -9.69
N ALA A 74 -6.13 9.88 -8.80
CA ALA A 74 -5.62 10.77 -7.75
C ALA A 74 -5.07 10.05 -6.50
N ASP A 75 -4.93 8.72 -6.53
CA ASP A 75 -4.54 7.87 -5.38
C ASP A 75 -5.44 8.09 -4.14
N CYS A 76 -6.69 8.48 -4.37
CA CYS A 76 -7.67 8.69 -3.33
C CYS A 76 -8.53 7.43 -3.17
N HIS A 77 -8.24 6.65 -2.15
CA HIS A 77 -8.90 5.38 -1.88
C HIS A 77 -10.14 5.54 -0.98
N ARG A 78 -10.99 6.53 -1.23
CA ARG A 78 -12.24 6.69 -0.49
C ARG A 78 -13.21 5.56 -0.83
N PRO A 79 -13.74 4.84 0.16
CA PRO A 79 -14.74 3.79 -0.09
C PRO A 79 -16.01 4.37 -0.74
N ILE A 80 -16.47 3.72 -1.80
CA ILE A 80 -17.63 4.16 -2.59
C ILE A 80 -18.73 3.13 -2.49
N VAL A 81 -19.95 3.60 -2.21
CA VAL A 81 -21.21 2.87 -2.36
C VAL A 81 -21.99 3.53 -3.49
N PHE A 82 -22.25 2.80 -4.55
CA PHE A 82 -23.03 3.30 -5.66
C PHE A 82 -24.53 3.19 -5.39
N LEU A 83 -25.27 4.20 -5.87
CA LEU A 83 -26.73 4.20 -5.93
C LEU A 83 -27.14 4.28 -7.41
N SER A 84 -28.09 3.48 -7.85
CA SER A 84 -28.52 3.51 -9.24
C SER A 84 -30.02 3.26 -9.39
N GLY A 85 -30.70 4.11 -10.18
CA GLY A 85 -32.11 3.93 -10.53
C GLY A 85 -32.34 2.88 -11.61
N HIS A 86 -31.35 2.61 -12.47
CA HIS A 86 -31.44 1.70 -13.61
C HIS A 86 -30.12 0.95 -13.83
N GLY A 87 -29.45 0.55 -12.74
CA GLY A 87 -28.15 -0.11 -12.84
C GLY A 87 -28.19 -1.39 -13.65
N SER A 88 -27.45 -1.42 -14.75
CA SER A 88 -27.22 -2.66 -15.48
C SER A 88 -26.25 -3.58 -14.71
N ILE A 89 -26.38 -4.89 -14.90
CA ILE A 89 -25.42 -5.86 -14.34
C ILE A 89 -23.99 -5.51 -14.79
N ALA A 90 -23.82 -5.01 -16.02
CA ALA A 90 -22.51 -4.64 -16.54
C ALA A 90 -21.86 -3.49 -15.74
N GLU A 91 -22.62 -2.46 -15.42
CA GLU A 91 -22.14 -1.30 -14.64
C GLU A 91 -21.79 -1.68 -13.20
N SER A 92 -22.64 -2.52 -12.56
CA SER A 92 -22.33 -3.00 -11.22
C SER A 92 -21.03 -3.82 -11.19
N VAL A 93 -20.81 -4.69 -12.19
CA VAL A 93 -19.57 -5.45 -12.32
C VAL A 93 -18.34 -4.54 -12.52
N ILE A 94 -18.46 -3.49 -13.34
CA ILE A 94 -17.39 -2.52 -13.56
C ILE A 94 -17.07 -1.77 -12.26
N ALA A 95 -18.08 -1.23 -11.57
CA ALA A 95 -17.93 -0.54 -10.31
C ALA A 95 -17.23 -1.40 -9.24
N MET A 96 -17.69 -2.64 -9.06
CA MET A 96 -17.13 -3.58 -8.08
C MET A 96 -15.69 -3.98 -8.41
N ARG A 97 -15.36 -4.22 -9.69
CA ARG A 97 -13.99 -4.51 -10.13
C ARG A 97 -13.04 -3.33 -9.93
N ALA A 98 -13.56 -2.10 -10.03
CA ALA A 98 -12.81 -0.88 -9.74
C ALA A 98 -12.71 -0.56 -8.23
N GLY A 99 -13.19 -1.44 -7.35
CA GLY A 99 -13.02 -1.34 -5.90
C GLY A 99 -14.15 -0.65 -5.16
N ALA A 100 -15.36 -0.55 -5.75
CA ALA A 100 -16.54 -0.13 -5.00
C ALA A 100 -16.83 -1.10 -3.85
N VAL A 101 -17.32 -0.56 -2.73
CA VAL A 101 -17.69 -1.36 -1.56
C VAL A 101 -19.01 -2.08 -1.81
N ASN A 102 -19.97 -1.35 -2.36
CA ASN A 102 -21.30 -1.88 -2.67
C ASN A 102 -21.96 -1.14 -3.83
N PHE A 103 -23.02 -1.76 -4.37
CA PHE A 103 -23.83 -1.22 -5.44
C PHE A 103 -25.30 -1.48 -5.11
N LEU A 104 -26.07 -0.41 -4.84
CA LEU A 104 -27.45 -0.47 -4.40
C LEU A 104 -28.40 0.07 -5.47
N THR A 105 -29.54 -0.57 -5.65
CA THR A 105 -30.55 -0.10 -6.61
C THR A 105 -31.62 0.75 -5.92
N LYS A 106 -31.96 1.91 -6.52
CA LYS A 106 -33.04 2.77 -6.04
C LYS A 106 -34.42 2.16 -6.44
N PRO A 107 -35.41 2.14 -5.57
CA PRO A 107 -35.42 2.62 -4.19
C PRO A 107 -34.66 1.68 -3.26
N VAL A 108 -33.82 2.25 -2.36
CA VAL A 108 -32.98 1.49 -1.43
C VAL A 108 -33.68 1.36 -0.09
N GLU A 109 -33.67 0.15 0.46
CA GLU A 109 -34.15 -0.08 1.82
C GLU A 109 -33.21 0.54 2.85
N ASN A 110 -33.77 1.13 3.91
CA ASN A 110 -32.99 1.86 4.91
C ASN A 110 -31.91 0.98 5.59
N GLU A 111 -32.23 -0.26 5.90
CA GLU A 111 -31.30 -1.19 6.54
C GLU A 111 -30.11 -1.54 5.62
N GLU A 112 -30.39 -1.75 4.34
CA GLU A 112 -29.39 -2.08 3.32
C GLU A 112 -28.44 -0.89 3.12
N LEU A 113 -28.97 0.32 3.02
CA LEU A 113 -28.15 1.53 2.89
C LEU A 113 -27.27 1.75 4.11
N LEU A 114 -27.84 1.65 5.33
CA LEU A 114 -27.08 1.84 6.56
C LEU A 114 -25.98 0.77 6.71
N GLY A 115 -26.29 -0.48 6.37
CA GLY A 115 -25.29 -1.57 6.39
C GLY A 115 -24.13 -1.32 5.41
N ALA A 116 -24.42 -0.87 4.20
CA ALA A 116 -23.39 -0.52 3.21
C ALA A 116 -22.52 0.68 3.65
N VAL A 117 -23.12 1.69 4.26
CA VAL A 117 -22.40 2.84 4.83
C VAL A 117 -21.51 2.42 5.98
N GLU A 118 -22.00 1.59 6.91
CA GLU A 118 -21.21 1.08 8.02
C GLU A 118 -19.98 0.28 7.55
N GLU A 119 -20.17 -0.59 6.57
CA GLU A 119 -19.08 -1.36 5.96
C GLU A 119 -18.07 -0.42 5.30
N ALA A 120 -18.51 0.56 4.53
CA ALA A 120 -17.64 1.52 3.86
C ALA A 120 -16.83 2.36 4.87
N LEU A 121 -17.44 2.83 5.94
CA LEU A 121 -16.76 3.56 7.00
C LEU A 121 -15.74 2.71 7.75
N ARG A 122 -16.05 1.43 8.00
CA ARG A 122 -15.10 0.47 8.59
C ARG A 122 -13.89 0.27 7.69
N MET A 123 -14.09 0.14 6.37
CA MET A 123 -13.00 0.01 5.40
C MET A 123 -12.12 1.26 5.38
N ASP A 124 -12.71 2.47 5.40
CA ASP A 124 -11.93 3.73 5.48
C ASP A 124 -11.07 3.77 6.76
N GLU A 125 -11.64 3.39 7.91
CA GLU A 125 -10.89 3.38 9.17
C GLU A 125 -9.71 2.39 9.13
N GLU A 126 -9.93 1.18 8.63
CA GLU A 126 -8.89 0.15 8.51
C GLU A 126 -7.76 0.60 7.57
N GLN A 127 -8.11 1.17 6.42
CA GLN A 127 -7.16 1.65 5.42
C GLN A 127 -6.34 2.84 5.93
N ARG A 128 -6.98 3.83 6.57
CA ARG A 128 -6.30 4.96 7.19
C ARG A 128 -5.37 4.52 8.32
N ARG A 129 -5.78 3.53 9.11
CA ARG A 129 -4.94 2.95 10.16
C ARG A 129 -3.70 2.27 9.56
N ALA A 130 -3.87 1.49 8.49
CA ALA A 130 -2.77 0.82 7.80
C ALA A 130 -1.79 1.84 7.17
N THR A 131 -2.31 2.86 6.48
CA THR A 131 -1.51 3.93 5.87
C THR A 131 -0.75 4.73 6.94
N GLY A 132 -1.41 5.11 8.03
CA GLY A 132 -0.76 5.81 9.14
C GLY A 132 0.34 4.98 9.82
N LEU A 133 0.12 3.67 9.99
CA LEU A 133 1.14 2.77 10.52
C LEU A 133 2.34 2.66 9.58
N ARG A 134 2.08 2.51 8.27
CA ARG A 134 3.12 2.45 7.24
C ARG A 134 3.98 3.71 7.25
N GLN A 135 3.36 4.88 7.28
CA GLN A 135 4.06 6.16 7.34
C GLN A 135 4.94 6.26 8.59
N ILE A 136 4.41 5.97 9.77
CA ILE A 136 5.18 5.98 11.03
C ILE A 136 6.39 5.05 10.96
N VAL A 137 6.24 3.86 10.37
CA VAL A 137 7.34 2.90 10.24
C VAL A 137 8.38 3.40 9.24
N GLN A 138 7.96 3.96 8.11
CA GLN A 138 8.86 4.56 7.11
C GLN A 138 9.67 5.72 7.69
N GLU A 139 9.02 6.61 8.45
CA GLU A 139 9.69 7.72 9.13
C GLU A 139 10.76 7.21 10.12
N ARG A 140 10.46 6.16 10.90
CA ARG A 140 11.45 5.54 11.80
C ARG A 140 12.61 4.90 11.04
N ILE A 141 12.34 4.19 9.95
CA ILE A 141 13.37 3.58 9.09
C ILE A 141 14.25 4.67 8.46
N ALA A 142 13.68 5.82 8.07
CA ALA A 142 14.44 6.94 7.53
C ALA A 142 15.49 7.50 8.52
N THR A 143 15.27 7.36 9.84
CA THR A 143 16.25 7.75 10.87
C THR A 143 17.43 6.81 11.01
N LEU A 144 17.35 5.60 10.43
CA LEU A 144 18.42 4.61 10.50
C LEU A 144 19.58 4.97 9.58
N THR A 145 20.81 4.78 10.06
CA THR A 145 22.00 4.84 9.19
C THR A 145 21.98 3.66 8.20
N PRO A 146 22.73 3.71 7.08
CA PRO A 146 22.82 2.58 6.15
C PRO A 146 23.14 1.27 6.85
N ARG A 147 24.10 1.27 7.78
CA ARG A 147 24.49 0.08 8.54
C ARG A 147 23.41 -0.43 9.50
N GLU A 148 22.64 0.45 10.09
CA GLU A 148 21.49 0.08 10.93
C GLU A 148 20.35 -0.52 10.10
N ARG A 149 20.14 -0.07 8.85
CA ARG A 149 19.16 -0.67 7.93
C ARG A 149 19.52 -2.09 7.52
N GLU A 150 20.80 -2.33 7.19
CA GLU A 150 21.31 -3.68 6.92
C GLU A 150 21.06 -4.61 8.12
N VAL A 151 21.40 -4.15 9.33
CA VAL A 151 21.16 -4.91 10.55
C VAL A 151 19.67 -5.15 10.79
N LEU A 152 18.80 -4.14 10.54
CA LEU A 152 17.34 -4.29 10.65
C LEU A 152 16.84 -5.43 9.74
N ALA A 153 17.25 -5.44 8.48
CA ALA A 153 16.80 -6.45 7.51
C ALA A 153 17.18 -7.87 7.97
N HIS A 154 18.42 -8.08 8.39
CA HIS A 154 18.86 -9.38 8.94
C HIS A 154 18.14 -9.79 10.23
N VAL A 155 17.85 -8.81 11.11
CA VAL A 155 17.15 -9.06 12.37
C VAL A 155 15.71 -9.49 12.13
N VAL A 156 15.02 -8.88 11.16
CA VAL A 156 13.64 -9.25 10.78
C VAL A 156 13.60 -10.63 10.12
N GLU A 157 14.63 -11.03 9.37
CA GLU A 157 14.82 -12.39 8.84
C GLU A 157 15.08 -13.44 9.95
N GLY A 158 15.23 -13.03 11.22
CA GLY A 158 15.47 -13.94 12.33
C GLY A 158 16.93 -14.36 12.49
N ARG A 159 17.91 -13.72 11.82
CA ARG A 159 19.32 -14.07 11.91
C ARG A 159 19.91 -13.77 13.28
N MET A 160 20.77 -14.66 13.75
CA MET A 160 21.52 -14.49 15.00
C MET A 160 22.63 -13.45 14.84
N ASN A 161 22.97 -12.73 15.90
CA ASN A 161 24.02 -11.70 15.87
C ASN A 161 25.38 -12.21 15.33
N LYS A 162 25.72 -13.49 15.56
CA LYS A 162 26.95 -14.10 15.04
C LYS A 162 26.92 -14.24 13.52
N GLN A 163 25.77 -14.63 12.97
CA GLN A 163 25.57 -14.74 11.53
C GLN A 163 25.62 -13.35 10.88
N ILE A 164 24.91 -12.37 11.45
CA ILE A 164 24.94 -10.98 10.97
C ILE A 164 26.37 -10.41 10.99
N ALA A 165 27.16 -10.73 12.02
CA ALA A 165 28.55 -10.29 12.10
C ALA A 165 29.42 -10.86 10.98
N GLY A 166 29.21 -12.15 10.64
CA GLY A 166 29.87 -12.80 9.49
C GLY A 166 29.43 -12.20 8.16
N ASP A 167 28.11 -12.07 7.93
CA ASP A 167 27.56 -11.56 6.68
C ASP A 167 28.00 -10.12 6.39
N LEU A 168 28.12 -9.32 7.44
CA LEU A 168 28.47 -7.90 7.33
C LEU A 168 29.96 -7.60 7.55
N GLY A 169 30.82 -8.61 7.67
CA GLY A 169 32.27 -8.46 7.84
C GLY A 169 32.67 -7.65 9.07
N THR A 170 31.97 -7.81 10.21
CA THR A 170 32.21 -7.04 11.44
C THR A 170 32.24 -7.94 12.69
N VAL A 171 32.54 -7.34 13.84
CA VAL A 171 32.59 -8.09 15.09
C VAL A 171 31.24 -8.12 15.82
N LEU A 172 30.99 -9.19 16.57
CA LEU A 172 29.76 -9.42 17.32
C LEU A 172 29.37 -8.24 18.24
N LYS A 173 30.37 -7.58 18.85
CA LYS A 173 30.17 -6.43 19.75
C LYS A 173 29.53 -5.27 19.00
N THR A 174 29.96 -4.98 17.76
CA THR A 174 29.43 -3.94 16.89
C THR A 174 27.99 -4.23 16.50
N ILE A 175 27.67 -5.48 16.16
CA ILE A 175 26.28 -5.87 15.83
C ILE A 175 25.35 -5.69 17.05
N LYS A 176 25.78 -6.04 18.25
CA LYS A 176 24.98 -5.80 19.47
C LYS A 176 24.66 -4.31 19.65
N VAL A 177 25.62 -3.41 19.37
CA VAL A 177 25.41 -1.96 19.45
C VAL A 177 24.44 -1.48 18.38
N HIS A 178 24.64 -1.88 17.11
CA HIS A 178 23.72 -1.50 16.03
C HIS A 178 22.30 -2.01 16.30
N ARG A 179 22.15 -3.26 16.73
CA ARG A 179 20.85 -3.83 17.09
C ARG A 179 20.16 -3.04 18.20
N ALA A 180 20.87 -2.65 19.26
CA ALA A 180 20.31 -1.82 20.32
C ALA A 180 19.82 -0.45 19.78
N ARG A 181 20.60 0.20 18.90
CA ARG A 181 20.21 1.45 18.26
C ARG A 181 18.99 1.27 17.35
N VAL A 182 18.93 0.20 16.55
CA VAL A 182 17.76 -0.14 15.73
C VAL A 182 16.52 -0.28 16.61
N MET A 183 16.58 -1.09 17.68
CA MET A 183 15.46 -1.27 18.59
C MET A 183 14.97 0.06 19.19
N HIS A 184 15.90 0.90 19.59
CA HIS A 184 15.59 2.24 20.14
C HIS A 184 14.92 3.15 19.11
N LYS A 185 15.50 3.29 17.91
CA LYS A 185 14.97 4.15 16.83
C LYS A 185 13.64 3.64 16.30
N MET A 186 13.46 2.32 16.19
CA MET A 186 12.20 1.69 15.83
C MET A 186 11.16 1.74 16.96
N ARG A 187 11.52 2.22 18.15
CA ARG A 187 10.66 2.33 19.35
C ARG A 187 10.01 1.01 19.75
N VAL A 188 10.77 -0.06 19.75
CA VAL A 188 10.33 -1.41 20.14
C VAL A 188 11.20 -1.97 21.25
N ARG A 189 10.61 -2.83 22.10
CA ARG A 189 11.31 -3.42 23.28
C ARG A 189 11.74 -4.87 23.06
N SER A 190 11.21 -5.53 22.03
CA SER A 190 11.54 -6.93 21.74
C SER A 190 11.58 -7.19 20.23
N LEU A 191 12.30 -8.27 19.85
CA LEU A 191 12.33 -8.74 18.47
C LEU A 191 10.92 -9.06 17.95
N ALA A 192 10.10 -9.69 18.76
CA ALA A 192 8.73 -10.02 18.39
C ALA A 192 7.90 -8.78 18.06
N GLN A 193 8.06 -7.70 18.86
CA GLN A 193 7.42 -6.41 18.55
C GLN A 193 7.93 -5.81 17.25
N LEU A 194 9.25 -5.89 16.97
CA LEU A 194 9.84 -5.39 15.74
C LEU A 194 9.26 -6.11 14.52
N VAL A 195 9.26 -7.45 14.53
CA VAL A 195 8.76 -8.28 13.45
C VAL A 195 7.26 -8.00 13.22
N LYS A 196 6.46 -7.96 14.30
CA LYS A 196 5.02 -7.63 14.21
C LYS A 196 4.79 -6.23 13.63
N LEU A 197 5.59 -5.24 14.03
CA LEU A 197 5.49 -3.86 13.54
C LEU A 197 5.77 -3.78 12.04
N ILE A 198 6.85 -4.38 11.57
CA ILE A 198 7.22 -4.42 10.14
C ILE A 198 6.16 -5.17 9.34
N ALA A 199 5.75 -6.36 9.79
CA ALA A 199 4.72 -7.14 9.11
C ALA A 199 3.38 -6.39 9.00
N ALA A 200 2.92 -5.77 10.10
CA ALA A 200 1.67 -5.03 10.11
C ALA A 200 1.70 -3.73 9.29
N SER A 201 2.89 -3.14 9.07
CA SER A 201 3.03 -1.91 8.27
C SER A 201 3.07 -2.15 6.76
N GLY A 202 3.27 -3.40 6.31
CA GLY A 202 3.45 -3.72 4.90
C GLY A 202 4.69 -3.08 4.25
N VAL A 203 5.65 -2.58 5.06
CA VAL A 203 6.89 -2.01 4.53
C VAL A 203 7.83 -3.13 4.11
N VAL A 204 8.24 -3.10 2.85
CA VAL A 204 9.26 -4.00 2.31
C VAL A 204 10.63 -3.43 2.66
N LEU A 205 11.47 -4.22 3.31
CA LEU A 205 12.86 -3.88 3.58
C LEU A 205 13.73 -4.36 2.41
N ASP A 206 14.67 -3.53 1.98
CA ASP A 206 15.65 -3.94 0.98
C ASP A 206 16.43 -5.15 1.51
N ARG A 207 16.48 -6.22 0.74
CA ARG A 207 17.29 -7.39 1.09
C ARG A 207 18.76 -6.99 1.14
N PRO A 208 19.46 -7.26 2.23
CA PRO A 208 20.91 -7.05 2.25
C PRO A 208 21.56 -7.95 1.20
N ALA A 209 22.47 -7.39 0.40
CA ALA A 209 23.26 -8.18 -0.55
C ALA A 209 23.95 -9.32 0.19
N ARG A 210 23.72 -10.55 -0.22
CA ARG A 210 24.48 -11.70 0.30
C ARG A 210 25.91 -11.60 -0.21
N SER A 211 26.87 -11.54 0.68
CA SER A 211 28.32 -11.55 0.35
C SER A 211 28.80 -12.81 -0.36
N SER A 212 27.93 -13.71 -0.79
CA SER A 212 28.24 -14.99 -1.42
C SER A 212 28.01 -15.05 -2.93
N GLU A 213 27.68 -13.93 -3.59
CA GLU A 213 27.72 -13.85 -5.05
C GLU A 213 28.98 -13.10 -5.50
N LEU A 214 30.14 -13.71 -5.25
CA LEU A 214 31.32 -13.43 -6.08
C LEU A 214 31.04 -13.98 -7.48
N PRO A 215 31.21 -13.17 -8.55
CA PRO A 215 31.13 -13.71 -9.89
C PRO A 215 32.22 -14.75 -10.07
N SER A 216 31.83 -15.97 -10.45
CA SER A 216 32.68 -17.12 -10.70
C SER A 216 33.45 -17.03 -12.03
N ASP A 217 33.90 -15.84 -12.43
CA ASP A 217 34.67 -15.64 -13.64
C ASP A 217 35.93 -14.78 -13.41
N VAL A 218 36.83 -15.29 -12.57
CA VAL A 218 38.24 -14.92 -12.67
C VAL A 218 38.99 -16.20 -13.02
N LYS A 219 39.07 -16.49 -14.32
CA LYS A 219 40.04 -17.43 -14.88
C LYS A 219 41.44 -16.91 -14.55
N TYR A 220 42.09 -17.55 -13.62
CA TYR A 220 43.54 -17.42 -13.41
C TYR A 220 44.25 -17.90 -14.68
N SER A 221 44.73 -17.01 -15.50
CA SER A 221 45.70 -17.29 -16.55
C SER A 221 47.05 -17.52 -15.87
N ALA A 222 47.49 -18.78 -15.83
CA ALA A 222 48.82 -19.11 -15.42
C ALA A 222 49.82 -18.58 -16.47
N PRO A 223 51.04 -18.14 -16.06
CA PRO A 223 52.07 -17.66 -16.97
C PRO A 223 52.67 -18.82 -17.72
N ILE A 224 52.69 -18.70 -19.07
CA ILE A 224 53.36 -19.62 -20.00
C ILE A 224 54.85 -19.39 -19.85
N SER A 225 55.58 -20.41 -19.35
CA SER A 225 57.04 -20.47 -19.45
C SER A 225 57.45 -20.98 -20.83
N SER A 226 58.29 -20.21 -21.47
CA SER A 226 58.96 -20.46 -22.73
C SER A 226 59.87 -21.69 -22.68
N GLY A 227 59.86 -22.48 -23.73
CA GLY A 227 60.84 -23.56 -23.95
C GLY A 227 60.61 -24.36 -25.20
N GLY A 228 61.14 -23.97 -26.29
CA GLY A 228 62.08 -24.65 -27.20
C GLY A 228 61.62 -25.78 -28.09
N SER A 229 61.82 -25.51 -29.40
CA SER A 229 62.36 -26.39 -30.43
C SER A 229 61.52 -27.43 -31.17
N SER A 230 61.27 -27.06 -32.45
CA SER A 230 61.56 -27.79 -33.71
C SER A 230 60.93 -29.18 -33.99
N HIS A 231 60.39 -29.23 -35.15
CA HIS A 231 60.46 -30.13 -36.36
C HIS A 231 59.04 -30.49 -36.84
N SER A 232 58.69 -29.95 -37.95
CA SER A 232 58.72 -30.49 -39.36
C SER A 232 57.72 -31.62 -39.71
N ILE A 233 57.07 -31.38 -40.84
CA ILE A 233 56.54 -32.25 -41.84
C ILE A 233 55.09 -32.76 -41.73
N GLY A 234 54.27 -32.30 -42.66
CA GLY A 234 53.69 -33.08 -43.73
C GLY A 234 52.21 -33.44 -43.64
N GLY A 235 51.46 -33.05 -44.64
CA GLY A 235 50.49 -33.92 -45.27
C GLY A 235 49.00 -33.54 -45.13
N VAL A 236 48.51 -32.75 -46.05
CA VAL A 236 47.51 -33.08 -47.08
C VAL A 236 46.14 -33.63 -46.62
N ALA A 237 45.14 -32.80 -46.98
CA ALA A 237 43.90 -33.06 -47.71
C ALA A 237 42.69 -33.80 -47.08
N HIS A 238 41.58 -33.15 -47.41
CA HIS A 238 40.26 -33.68 -47.76
C HIS A 238 39.28 -34.08 -46.62
N TRP A 239 38.30 -33.46 -46.64
CA TRP A 239 36.87 -33.36 -46.97
C TRP A 239 36.15 -32.46 -46.00
#